data_c8b479a5f835d3ebe22e807762aaddb2
#
_entry.id   c8b479a5f835d3ebe22e807762aaddb2
#
_cell.length_a   1.000
_cell.length_b   1.000
_cell.length_c   1.000
_cell.angle_alpha   90.00
_cell.angle_beta   90.00
_cell.angle_gamma   90.00
#
_symmetry.space_group_name_H-M   'P 1'
#
loop_
_entity.id
_entity.type
_entity.pdbx_description
1 polymer ?
#
loop_
_entity_poly.entity_id
_entity_poly.type
_entity_poly.pdbx_seq_one_letter_code
_entity_poly.pdbx_strand_id
1 'polypeptide(L)'
;KLIGGKTNKKLRAYASQLQFGWRTLIEKNDALTLLYDPKDYYDVVKDAMAEGYDAVKIDPVFAPLEERPMAEVMATQGNQIRGCYREHDLTRSVERIAAAREAGGPDLDIIVEIHSLLDANTAALLGQALEPYRIMYYEEPTMPCNPGVFKHIKERCKLPLATGERSYTRWGFRQFFEDRTLDII
;
A
#
# COMPACT_ATOMS: atom_id res chain seq x y z
N LYS A 1 -8.13 22.46 18.35
CA LYS A 1 -7.99 23.93 18.53
C LYS A 1 -6.60 24.43 18.11
N LEU A 2 -5.53 23.63 18.24
CA LEU A 2 -4.16 24.07 17.90
C LEU A 2 -3.96 24.34 16.40
N ILE A 3 -4.69 23.68 15.53
CA ILE A 3 -4.56 23.78 14.06
C ILE A 3 -5.86 24.17 13.37
N GLY A 4 -6.65 25.06 13.94
CA GLY A 4 -7.77 25.71 13.27
C GLY A 4 -9.17 25.38 13.75
N GLY A 5 -9.36 24.54 14.73
CA GLY A 5 -10.67 24.25 15.30
C GLY A 5 -11.40 23.06 14.65
N LYS A 6 -12.69 22.92 15.00
CA LYS A 6 -13.50 21.77 14.57
C LYS A 6 -14.20 22.07 13.26
N THR A 7 -13.74 21.47 12.16
CA THR A 7 -14.31 21.65 10.83
C THR A 7 -15.24 20.52 10.43
N ASN A 8 -14.82 19.25 10.63
CA ASN A 8 -15.60 18.07 10.29
C ASN A 8 -16.01 17.29 11.53
N LYS A 9 -17.28 16.87 11.61
CA LYS A 9 -17.80 16.07 12.71
C LYS A 9 -17.60 14.56 12.47
N LYS A 10 -17.47 14.17 11.20
CA LYS A 10 -17.27 12.78 10.78
C LYS A 10 -16.17 12.75 9.74
N LEU A 11 -15.32 11.75 9.81
CA LEU A 11 -14.28 11.44 8.83
C LEU A 11 -14.51 10.02 8.33
N ARG A 12 -14.24 9.81 7.03
CA ARG A 12 -14.16 8.48 6.46
C ARG A 12 -12.89 7.80 6.96
N ALA A 13 -12.97 6.53 7.32
CA ALA A 13 -11.84 5.71 7.70
C ALA A 13 -11.67 4.56 6.72
N TYR A 14 -10.47 4.05 6.58
CA TYR A 14 -10.18 2.83 5.86
C TYR A 14 -9.62 1.76 6.80
N ALA A 15 -9.90 0.49 6.49
CA ALA A 15 -9.27 -0.64 7.18
C ALA A 15 -7.83 -0.79 6.69
N SER A 16 -6.86 -0.71 7.60
CA SER A 16 -5.43 -0.67 7.27
C SER A 16 -4.70 -1.95 7.63
N GLN A 17 -3.57 -2.18 6.95
CA GLN A 17 -2.62 -3.26 7.22
C GLN A 17 -3.23 -4.67 7.14
N LEU A 18 -4.11 -4.89 6.17
CA LEU A 18 -4.83 -6.15 6.01
C LEU A 18 -3.91 -7.34 5.73
N GLN A 19 -2.68 -7.11 5.25
CA GLN A 19 -1.68 -8.17 5.06
C GLN A 19 -1.32 -8.93 6.34
N PHE A 20 -1.67 -8.41 7.51
CA PHE A 20 -1.49 -9.07 8.82
C PHE A 20 -2.76 -9.75 9.35
N GLY A 21 -3.82 -9.82 8.55
CA GLY A 21 -5.15 -10.23 9.00
C GLY A 21 -5.92 -9.07 9.66
N TRP A 22 -7.23 -9.10 9.52
CA TRP A 22 -8.08 -8.07 10.09
C TRP A 22 -8.13 -8.21 11.62
N ARG A 23 -7.93 -7.12 12.35
CA ARG A 23 -7.89 -7.02 13.82
C ARG A 23 -6.72 -7.72 14.53
N THR A 24 -5.89 -8.50 13.87
CA THR A 24 -4.78 -9.22 14.52
C THR A 24 -3.86 -8.29 15.31
N LEU A 25 -3.60 -7.07 14.80
CA LEU A 25 -2.81 -6.06 15.49
C LEU A 25 -3.53 -5.40 16.68
N ILE A 26 -4.87 -5.44 16.70
CA ILE A 26 -5.70 -4.75 17.69
C ILE A 26 -5.99 -5.67 18.88
N GLU A 27 -6.21 -6.95 18.64
CA GLU A 27 -6.66 -7.91 19.64
C GLU A 27 -5.55 -8.49 20.51
N LYS A 28 -4.32 -7.96 20.40
CA LYS A 28 -3.16 -8.43 21.19
C LYS A 28 -2.95 -9.95 21.10
N ASN A 29 -3.27 -10.53 19.97
CA ASN A 29 -2.93 -11.93 19.73
C ASN A 29 -1.41 -12.00 19.55
N ASP A 30 -0.73 -12.78 20.37
CA ASP A 30 0.74 -12.92 20.40
C ASP A 30 1.35 -13.46 19.08
N ALA A 31 0.52 -13.86 18.13
CA ALA A 31 0.91 -14.33 16.82
C ALA A 31 0.39 -13.41 15.73
N LEU A 32 1.21 -12.46 15.28
CA LEU A 32 0.99 -11.78 14.01
C LEU A 32 0.95 -12.84 12.90
N THR A 33 -0.20 -12.96 12.24
CA THR A 33 -0.37 -13.83 11.08
C THR A 33 -0.17 -13.00 9.83
N LEU A 34 0.74 -13.42 8.97
CA LEU A 34 0.95 -12.79 7.68
C LEU A 34 0.13 -13.54 6.62
N LEU A 35 -0.56 -12.81 5.77
CA LEU A 35 -1.33 -13.38 4.69
C LEU A 35 -0.43 -13.62 3.47
N TYR A 36 -0.47 -14.82 2.91
CA TYR A 36 0.39 -15.21 1.78
C TYR A 36 -0.40 -15.39 0.49
N ASP A 37 -1.52 -16.08 0.56
CA ASP A 37 -2.30 -16.45 -0.61
C ASP A 37 -3.34 -15.39 -1.01
N PRO A 38 -3.65 -15.24 -2.30
CA PRO A 38 -4.70 -14.33 -2.76
C PRO A 38 -6.05 -14.56 -2.07
N LYS A 39 -6.37 -15.83 -1.76
CA LYS A 39 -7.61 -16.17 -1.04
C LYS A 39 -7.68 -15.49 0.33
N ASP A 40 -6.58 -15.40 1.05
CA ASP A 40 -6.55 -14.76 2.38
C ASP A 40 -6.87 -13.26 2.26
N TYR A 41 -6.39 -12.61 1.18
CA TYR A 41 -6.71 -11.21 0.88
C TYR A 41 -8.19 -11.01 0.51
N TYR A 42 -8.81 -11.99 -0.16
CA TYR A 42 -10.24 -11.99 -0.39
C TYR A 42 -11.01 -12.04 0.92
N ASP A 43 -10.69 -13.01 1.78
CA ASP A 43 -11.39 -13.27 3.03
C ASP A 43 -11.27 -12.05 3.99
N VAL A 44 -10.07 -11.50 4.17
CA VAL A 44 -9.84 -10.35 5.07
C VAL A 44 -10.54 -9.08 4.61
N VAL A 45 -10.68 -8.87 3.32
CA VAL A 45 -11.46 -7.74 2.77
C VAL A 45 -12.95 -7.92 3.08
N LYS A 46 -13.48 -9.15 2.96
CA LYS A 46 -14.86 -9.46 3.35
C LYS A 46 -15.12 -9.17 4.82
N ASP A 47 -14.17 -9.52 5.68
CA ASP A 47 -14.28 -9.28 7.12
C ASP A 47 -14.31 -7.77 7.43
N ALA A 48 -13.41 -6.98 6.82
CA ALA A 48 -13.39 -5.54 6.99
C ALA A 48 -14.69 -4.88 6.49
N MET A 49 -15.22 -5.32 5.34
CA MET A 49 -16.48 -4.81 4.81
C MET A 49 -17.69 -5.18 5.69
N ALA A 50 -17.68 -6.36 6.31
CA ALA A 50 -18.74 -6.77 7.23
C ALA A 50 -18.85 -5.85 8.46
N GLU A 51 -17.77 -5.15 8.81
CA GLU A 51 -17.75 -4.12 9.85
C GLU A 51 -18.13 -2.72 9.36
N GLY A 52 -18.42 -2.56 8.07
CA GLY A 52 -18.89 -1.32 7.47
C GLY A 52 -17.79 -0.45 6.84
N TYR A 53 -16.58 -0.98 6.65
CA TYR A 53 -15.56 -0.26 5.90
C TYR A 53 -15.83 -0.34 4.39
N ASP A 54 -15.71 0.79 3.72
CA ASP A 54 -15.86 0.96 2.27
C ASP A 54 -14.52 1.32 1.60
N ALA A 55 -13.44 1.31 2.38
CA ALA A 55 -12.08 1.51 1.91
C ALA A 55 -11.11 0.63 2.70
N VAL A 56 -10.11 0.08 2.01
CA VAL A 56 -9.06 -0.78 2.59
C VAL A 56 -7.67 -0.35 2.14
N LYS A 57 -6.65 -0.56 2.99
CA LYS A 57 -5.24 -0.37 2.64
C LYS A 57 -4.48 -1.69 2.80
N ILE A 58 -3.78 -2.08 1.74
CA ILE A 58 -3.13 -3.38 1.58
C ILE A 58 -1.70 -3.17 1.09
N ASP A 59 -0.74 -3.85 1.72
CA ASP A 59 0.61 -4.02 1.19
C ASP A 59 0.73 -5.41 0.54
N PRO A 60 0.67 -5.50 -0.80
CA PRO A 60 0.71 -6.78 -1.48
C PRO A 60 2.13 -7.33 -1.65
N VAL A 61 3.16 -6.53 -1.36
CA VAL A 61 4.58 -6.91 -1.52
C VAL A 61 5.23 -7.30 -0.19
N PHE A 62 4.58 -6.98 0.94
CA PHE A 62 5.14 -7.23 2.26
C PHE A 62 5.37 -8.73 2.52
N ALA A 63 4.38 -9.56 2.24
CA ALA A 63 4.49 -11.00 2.40
C ALA A 63 5.36 -11.63 1.30
N PRO A 64 6.37 -12.44 1.64
CA PRO A 64 7.12 -13.21 0.66
C PRO A 64 6.22 -14.21 -0.08
N LEU A 65 6.75 -14.85 -1.13
CA LEU A 65 6.00 -15.86 -1.89
C LEU A 65 5.79 -17.14 -1.10
N GLU A 66 6.76 -17.50 -0.27
CA GLU A 66 6.72 -18.69 0.55
C GLU A 66 6.51 -18.30 2.00
N GLU A 67 5.73 -19.10 2.70
CA GLU A 67 5.51 -18.94 4.13
C GLU A 67 6.83 -19.06 4.91
N ARG A 68 7.06 -18.08 5.81
CA ARG A 68 8.25 -18.03 6.67
C ARG A 68 7.85 -17.58 8.07
N PRO A 69 8.65 -17.93 9.09
CA PRO A 69 8.43 -17.41 10.44
C PRO A 69 8.39 -15.86 10.42
N MET A 70 7.43 -15.27 11.10
CA MET A 70 7.25 -13.81 11.15
C MET A 70 8.53 -13.08 11.57
N ALA A 71 9.27 -13.63 12.54
CA ALA A 71 10.53 -13.05 12.99
C ALA A 71 11.58 -12.95 11.87
N GLU A 72 11.62 -13.93 10.96
CA GLU A 72 12.50 -13.89 9.78
C GLU A 72 12.02 -12.86 8.77
N VAL A 73 10.70 -12.79 8.50
CA VAL A 73 10.13 -11.79 7.61
C VAL A 73 10.43 -10.39 8.13
N MET A 74 10.19 -10.12 9.41
CA MET A 74 10.44 -8.81 10.01
C MET A 74 11.94 -8.44 10.03
N ALA A 75 12.82 -9.40 10.29
CA ALA A 75 14.27 -9.17 10.27
C ALA A 75 14.78 -8.82 8.87
N THR A 76 14.19 -9.41 7.83
CA THR A 76 14.59 -9.15 6.43
C THR A 76 13.94 -7.90 5.84
N GLN A 77 12.71 -7.57 6.23
CA GLN A 77 11.97 -6.40 5.75
C GLN A 77 12.57 -5.07 6.25
N GLY A 78 13.00 -5.02 7.51
CA GLY A 78 13.51 -3.78 8.12
C GLY A 78 14.85 -3.29 7.53
N ASN A 79 15.59 -4.15 6.82
CA ASN A 79 16.95 -3.89 6.36
C ASN A 79 17.16 -3.97 4.83
N GLN A 80 16.13 -4.33 4.07
CA GLN A 80 16.29 -4.52 2.62
C GLN A 80 15.22 -3.76 1.85
N ILE A 81 15.64 -2.71 1.16
CA ILE A 81 14.97 -2.28 -0.06
C ILE A 81 15.07 -3.48 -1.00
N ARG A 82 13.95 -4.15 -1.29
CA ARG A 82 13.97 -5.36 -2.11
C ARG A 82 14.41 -5.11 -3.54
N GLY A 83 14.44 -3.84 -3.97
CA GLY A 83 14.92 -3.45 -5.28
C GLY A 83 14.11 -4.08 -6.40
N CYS A 84 14.75 -4.99 -7.12
CA CYS A 84 14.21 -5.61 -8.32
C CYS A 84 13.39 -6.88 -7.96
N TYR A 85 12.11 -6.90 -8.33
CA TYR A 85 11.25 -8.08 -8.23
C TYR A 85 11.35 -8.93 -9.50
N ARG A 86 11.29 -10.26 -9.32
CA ARG A 86 11.14 -11.19 -10.43
C ARG A 86 9.68 -11.19 -10.90
N GLU A 87 9.42 -11.67 -12.12
CA GLU A 87 8.09 -11.68 -12.72
C GLU A 87 7.02 -12.36 -11.83
N HIS A 88 7.37 -13.49 -11.20
CA HIS A 88 6.44 -14.20 -10.32
C HIS A 88 6.13 -13.45 -9.01
N ASP A 89 7.04 -12.60 -8.51
CA ASP A 89 6.79 -11.74 -7.35
C ASP A 89 5.76 -10.66 -7.71
N LEU A 90 5.89 -10.07 -8.91
CA LEU A 90 4.92 -9.10 -9.43
C LEU A 90 3.56 -9.74 -9.64
N THR A 91 3.53 -10.91 -10.27
CA THR A 91 2.28 -11.68 -10.53
C THR A 91 1.55 -11.95 -9.22
N ARG A 92 2.24 -12.46 -8.19
CA ARG A 92 1.63 -12.72 -6.89
C ARG A 92 1.08 -11.45 -6.22
N SER A 93 1.80 -10.34 -6.32
CA SER A 93 1.33 -9.06 -5.78
C SER A 93 0.06 -8.59 -6.47
N VAL A 94 -0.02 -8.74 -7.79
CA VAL A 94 -1.23 -8.42 -8.58
C VAL A 94 -2.39 -9.36 -8.23
N GLU A 95 -2.16 -10.66 -8.10
CA GLU A 95 -3.18 -11.65 -7.71
C GLU A 95 -3.80 -11.32 -6.34
N ARG A 96 -3.02 -10.87 -5.36
CA ARG A 96 -3.50 -10.42 -4.05
C ARG A 96 -4.47 -9.23 -4.17
N ILE A 97 -4.13 -8.25 -5.00
CA ILE A 97 -4.99 -7.08 -5.23
C ILE A 97 -6.22 -7.46 -6.08
N ALA A 98 -6.07 -8.37 -7.05
CA ALA A 98 -7.20 -8.90 -7.82
C ALA A 98 -8.24 -9.56 -6.89
N ALA A 99 -7.79 -10.41 -5.96
CA ALA A 99 -8.64 -11.06 -4.97
C ALA A 99 -9.33 -10.05 -4.03
N ALA A 100 -8.61 -9.01 -3.59
CA ALA A 100 -9.20 -7.92 -2.81
C ALA A 100 -10.28 -7.17 -3.60
N ARG A 101 -10.05 -6.90 -4.88
CA ARG A 101 -11.03 -6.25 -5.78
C ARG A 101 -12.24 -7.14 -6.04
N GLU A 102 -12.04 -8.44 -6.21
CA GLU A 102 -13.13 -9.41 -6.34
C GLU A 102 -14.01 -9.44 -5.09
N ALA A 103 -13.39 -9.50 -3.91
CA ALA A 103 -14.10 -9.47 -2.63
C ALA A 103 -14.91 -8.20 -2.42
N GLY A 104 -14.30 -7.03 -2.72
CA GLY A 104 -14.89 -5.73 -2.46
C GLY A 104 -15.86 -5.24 -3.53
N GLY A 105 -15.82 -5.83 -4.71
CA GLY A 105 -16.59 -5.36 -5.85
C GLY A 105 -16.13 -3.98 -6.37
N PRO A 106 -16.90 -3.36 -7.27
CA PRO A 106 -16.49 -2.13 -7.96
C PRO A 106 -16.43 -0.89 -7.07
N ASP A 107 -17.16 -0.86 -5.97
CA ASP A 107 -17.37 0.33 -5.14
C ASP A 107 -16.41 0.41 -3.94
N LEU A 108 -15.64 -0.65 -3.67
CA LEU A 108 -14.60 -0.61 -2.64
C LEU A 108 -13.42 0.24 -3.09
N ASP A 109 -13.01 1.20 -2.27
CA ASP A 109 -11.74 1.89 -2.48
C ASP A 109 -10.57 1.04 -1.97
N ILE A 110 -9.60 0.78 -2.85
CA ILE A 110 -8.39 0.03 -2.50
C ILE A 110 -7.19 0.96 -2.55
N ILE A 111 -6.49 1.07 -1.44
CA ILE A 111 -5.21 1.75 -1.31
C ILE A 111 -4.12 0.69 -1.35
N VAL A 112 -3.13 0.88 -2.20
CA VAL A 112 -1.97 -0.01 -2.25
C VAL A 112 -0.77 0.70 -1.65
N GLU A 113 -0.26 0.13 -0.57
CA GLU A 113 0.92 0.59 0.17
C GLU A 113 2.11 -0.30 -0.16
N ILE A 114 3.30 0.28 -0.37
CA ILE A 114 4.53 -0.46 -0.69
C ILE A 114 5.64 -0.25 0.35
N HIS A 115 5.45 0.68 1.28
CA HIS A 115 6.45 1.02 2.31
C HIS A 115 7.86 1.28 1.75
N SER A 116 7.95 1.88 0.57
CA SER A 116 9.22 2.21 -0.10
C SER A 116 10.11 1.01 -0.47
N LEU A 117 9.55 -0.20 -0.60
CA LEU A 117 10.32 -1.44 -0.76
C LEU A 117 10.85 -1.67 -2.18
N LEU A 118 10.33 -0.98 -3.20
CA LEU A 118 10.68 -1.24 -4.59
C LEU A 118 11.65 -0.21 -5.18
N ASP A 119 12.42 -0.63 -6.18
CA ASP A 119 13.10 0.29 -7.08
C ASP A 119 12.13 0.96 -8.06
N ALA A 120 12.61 2.00 -8.75
CA ALA A 120 11.78 2.80 -9.65
C ALA A 120 11.13 2.02 -10.80
N ASN A 121 11.86 1.08 -11.39
CA ASN A 121 11.35 0.31 -12.53
C ASN A 121 10.32 -0.71 -12.07
N THR A 122 10.61 -1.44 -11.01
CA THR A 122 9.69 -2.43 -10.42
C THR A 122 8.42 -1.73 -9.93
N ALA A 123 8.54 -0.57 -9.27
CA ALA A 123 7.41 0.23 -8.84
C ALA A 123 6.52 0.67 -10.03
N ALA A 124 7.13 1.10 -11.14
CA ALA A 124 6.39 1.48 -12.34
C ALA A 124 5.69 0.27 -12.99
N LEU A 125 6.36 -0.88 -13.08
CA LEU A 125 5.79 -2.12 -13.64
C LEU A 125 4.61 -2.63 -12.80
N LEU A 126 4.75 -2.65 -11.48
CA LEU A 126 3.66 -3.02 -10.58
C LEU A 126 2.49 -2.04 -10.71
N GLY A 127 2.77 -0.73 -10.72
CA GLY A 127 1.75 0.30 -10.91
C GLY A 127 0.95 0.10 -12.21
N GLN A 128 1.61 -0.17 -13.33
CA GLN A 128 0.96 -0.48 -14.60
C GLN A 128 0.08 -1.74 -14.50
N ALA A 129 0.59 -2.81 -13.89
CA ALA A 129 -0.15 -4.05 -13.72
C ALA A 129 -1.39 -3.90 -12.81
N LEU A 130 -1.38 -2.91 -11.92
CA LEU A 130 -2.49 -2.59 -11.01
C LEU A 130 -3.55 -1.65 -11.61
N GLU A 131 -3.28 -0.97 -12.72
CA GLU A 131 -4.24 -0.04 -13.35
C GLU A 131 -5.64 -0.63 -13.58
N PRO A 132 -5.80 -1.90 -14.03
CA PRO A 132 -7.12 -2.50 -14.24
C PRO A 132 -7.97 -2.63 -12.97
N TYR A 133 -7.34 -2.61 -11.80
CA TYR A 133 -8.03 -2.82 -10.52
C TYR A 133 -8.55 -1.52 -9.88
N ARG A 134 -8.45 -0.38 -10.57
CA ARG A 134 -8.99 0.91 -10.11
C ARG A 134 -8.58 1.26 -8.67
N ILE A 135 -7.27 1.29 -8.45
CA ILE A 135 -6.66 1.62 -7.17
C ILE A 135 -6.93 3.09 -6.85
N MET A 136 -7.35 3.40 -5.62
CA MET A 136 -7.59 4.76 -5.17
C MET A 136 -6.32 5.59 -5.19
N TYR A 137 -5.23 5.05 -4.62
CA TYR A 137 -3.88 5.58 -4.76
C TYR A 137 -2.81 4.54 -4.43
N TYR A 138 -1.62 4.81 -4.92
CA TYR A 138 -0.41 3.99 -4.81
C TYR A 138 0.58 4.71 -3.91
N GLU A 139 0.70 4.26 -2.66
CA GLU A 139 1.46 4.92 -1.61
C GLU A 139 2.86 4.35 -1.49
N GLU A 140 3.83 5.25 -1.33
CA GLU A 140 5.24 4.91 -1.10
C GLU A 140 5.80 3.84 -2.05
N PRO A 141 5.59 3.94 -3.38
CA PRO A 141 6.05 2.91 -4.31
C PRO A 141 7.57 2.70 -4.26
N THR A 142 8.32 3.73 -3.90
CA THR A 142 9.79 3.71 -3.72
C THR A 142 10.19 4.75 -2.67
N MET A 143 11.47 4.75 -2.26
CA MET A 143 12.00 5.72 -1.31
C MET A 143 11.82 7.16 -1.80
N PRO A 144 11.20 8.06 -1.00
CA PRO A 144 10.93 9.44 -1.39
C PRO A 144 12.15 10.38 -1.31
N CYS A 145 13.34 9.84 -1.04
CA CYS A 145 14.56 10.64 -0.95
C CYS A 145 14.97 11.34 -2.26
N ASN A 146 14.45 10.86 -3.39
CA ASN A 146 14.65 11.46 -4.70
C ASN A 146 13.32 11.67 -5.42
N PRO A 147 12.73 12.87 -5.39
CA PRO A 147 11.48 13.18 -6.06
C PRO A 147 11.46 12.90 -7.57
N GLY A 148 12.62 12.97 -8.23
CA GLY A 148 12.74 12.64 -9.66
C GLY A 148 12.38 11.18 -9.98
N VAL A 149 12.53 10.27 -9.02
CA VAL A 149 12.11 8.86 -9.18
C VAL A 149 10.59 8.74 -9.20
N PHE A 150 9.89 9.52 -8.37
CA PHE A 150 8.41 9.58 -8.40
C PHE A 150 7.90 10.10 -9.75
N LYS A 151 8.58 11.10 -10.32
CA LYS A 151 8.27 11.58 -11.67
C LYS A 151 8.38 10.47 -12.72
N HIS A 152 9.46 9.69 -12.67
CA HIS A 152 9.65 8.53 -13.55
C HIS A 152 8.51 7.50 -13.43
N ILE A 153 8.04 7.22 -12.20
CA ILE A 153 6.90 6.33 -11.97
C ILE A 153 5.62 6.97 -12.53
N LYS A 154 5.37 8.25 -12.23
CA LYS A 154 4.18 8.99 -12.67
C LYS A 154 4.04 9.03 -14.20
N GLU A 155 5.15 9.11 -14.92
CA GLU A 155 5.16 9.09 -16.39
C GLU A 155 4.80 7.73 -16.98
N ARG A 156 4.91 6.65 -16.20
CA ARG A 156 4.73 5.26 -16.65
C ARG A 156 3.45 4.61 -16.15
N CYS A 157 2.96 4.97 -14.99
CA CYS A 157 1.70 4.43 -14.47
C CYS A 157 0.69 5.55 -14.24
N LYS A 158 -0.60 5.24 -14.45
CA LYS A 158 -1.71 6.20 -14.35
C LYS A 158 -2.33 6.27 -12.97
N LEU A 159 -1.84 5.48 -12.03
CA LEU A 159 -2.35 5.49 -10.66
C LEU A 159 -2.04 6.83 -9.98
N PRO A 160 -2.96 7.36 -9.15
CA PRO A 160 -2.63 8.45 -8.26
C PRO A 160 -1.49 8.04 -7.31
N LEU A 161 -0.46 8.87 -7.18
CA LEU A 161 0.68 8.62 -6.32
C LEU A 161 0.54 9.35 -4.99
N ALA A 162 0.92 8.66 -3.92
CA ALA A 162 0.95 9.20 -2.57
C ALA A 162 2.31 8.96 -1.90
N THR A 163 2.74 9.90 -1.07
CA THR A 163 3.83 9.75 -0.10
C THR A 163 3.73 10.86 0.95
N GLY A 164 4.46 10.74 2.03
CA GLY A 164 4.53 11.79 3.04
C GLY A 164 5.00 11.32 4.40
N GLU A 165 4.81 10.07 4.76
CA GLU A 165 5.16 9.55 6.09
C GLU A 165 6.67 9.67 6.43
N ARG A 166 7.54 9.75 5.41
CA ARG A 166 9.00 9.92 5.53
C ARG A 166 9.48 11.34 5.20
N SER A 167 8.55 12.27 4.95
CA SER A 167 8.88 13.66 4.60
C SER A 167 8.58 14.60 5.74
N TYR A 168 9.49 15.56 5.99
CA TYR A 168 9.36 16.51 7.08
C TYR A 168 9.39 17.94 6.56
N THR A 169 8.57 18.77 7.16
CA THR A 169 8.44 20.19 6.86
C THR A 169 8.04 20.48 5.40
N ARG A 170 7.62 21.69 5.11
CA ARG A 170 7.32 22.14 3.74
C ARG A 170 8.48 21.96 2.75
N TRP A 171 9.71 21.90 3.24
CA TRP A 171 10.90 21.77 2.39
C TRP A 171 11.08 20.35 1.87
N GLY A 172 10.72 19.33 2.67
CA GLY A 172 10.73 17.94 2.23
C GLY A 172 9.70 17.66 1.13
N PHE A 173 8.60 18.41 1.10
CA PHE A 173 7.56 18.26 0.07
C PHE A 173 7.77 19.17 -1.15
N ARG A 174 8.64 20.18 -1.07
CA ARG A 174 8.75 21.24 -2.07
C ARG A 174 8.90 20.70 -3.49
N GLN A 175 9.85 19.81 -3.72
CA GLN A 175 10.15 19.28 -5.05
C GLN A 175 8.97 18.48 -5.64
N PHE A 176 8.26 17.70 -4.79
CA PHE A 176 7.08 16.98 -5.22
C PHE A 176 5.98 17.91 -5.74
N PHE A 177 5.79 19.07 -5.10
CA PHE A 177 4.81 20.07 -5.53
C PHE A 177 5.26 20.79 -6.80
N GLU A 178 6.51 21.18 -6.88
CA GLU A 178 7.07 21.86 -8.06
C GLU A 178 6.96 20.96 -9.30
N ASP A 179 7.26 19.67 -9.16
CA ASP A 179 7.18 18.68 -10.24
C ASP A 179 5.78 18.10 -10.47
N ARG A 180 4.82 18.40 -9.58
CA ARG A 180 3.44 17.88 -9.63
C ARG A 180 3.37 16.35 -9.73
N THR A 181 4.19 15.67 -8.96
CA THR A 181 4.33 14.21 -9.02
C THR A 181 3.41 13.48 -8.07
N LEU A 182 2.89 14.15 -7.04
CA LEU A 182 1.96 13.56 -6.08
C LEU A 182 0.53 14.04 -6.31
N ASP A 183 -0.39 13.16 -6.07
CA ASP A 183 -1.83 13.42 -6.05
C ASP A 183 -2.35 13.50 -4.61
N ILE A 184 -1.68 12.82 -3.67
CA ILE A 184 -2.07 12.70 -2.26
C ILE A 184 -0.83 12.83 -1.37
N ILE A 185 -1.02 13.44 -0.19
CA ILE A 185 0.00 13.61 0.84
C ILE A 185 -0.56 13.11 2.17
#